data_6090eb4783966d23ed8455ba8d1e3f8d
#
_entry.id   6090eb4783966d23ed8455ba8d1e3f8d
#
_cell.length_a   1.000
_cell.length_b   1.000
_cell.length_c   1.000
_cell.angle_alpha   90.00
_cell.angle_beta   90.00
_cell.angle_gamma   90.00
#
_symmetry.space_group_name_H-M   'P 1'
#
loop_
_entity.id
_entity.type
_entity.pdbx_description
1 polymer ?
#
loop_
_entity_poly.entity_id
_entity_poly.type
_entity_poly.pdbx_seq_one_letter_code
_entity_poly.pdbx_strand_id
1 'polypeptide(L)'
;MQPRPSISCASEARFGLANHSRNQHHHIKAACTDNGEILAIDDVVHHDNGAYVRTHATRVAMMTCGVLPGPYRVPGAYRAVCHFRLTNKTPAATYRAP
;
A
#
# COMPACT_ATOMS: atom_id res chain seq x y z
N MET A 1 20.65 -20.39 36.42
CA MET A 1 19.81 -20.45 35.22
C MET A 1 18.92 -19.24 35.24
N GLN A 2 19.22 -18.22 34.43
CA GLN A 2 18.38 -17.02 34.37
C GLN A 2 17.07 -17.35 33.61
N PRO A 3 15.90 -16.96 34.13
CA PRO A 3 14.66 -17.19 33.44
C PRO A 3 14.68 -16.41 32.13
N ARG A 4 14.42 -17.10 31.03
CA ARG A 4 14.21 -16.41 29.72
C ARG A 4 12.99 -15.50 29.84
N PRO A 5 13.10 -14.25 29.42
CA PRO A 5 11.94 -13.37 29.39
C PRO A 5 10.88 -14.00 28.49
N SER A 6 9.74 -14.35 29.05
CA SER A 6 8.58 -14.73 28.28
C SER A 6 8.04 -13.47 27.60
N ILE A 7 8.14 -13.40 26.30
CA ILE A 7 7.47 -12.35 25.54
C ILE A 7 5.99 -12.70 25.51
N SER A 8 5.24 -12.19 26.47
CA SER A 8 3.79 -12.18 26.35
C SER A 8 3.42 -11.11 25.32
N CYS A 9 2.95 -11.53 24.16
CA CYS A 9 2.38 -10.59 23.19
C CYS A 9 1.06 -10.04 23.73
N ALA A 10 1.12 -9.01 24.54
CA ALA A 10 -0.02 -8.17 24.81
C ALA A 10 -0.54 -7.58 23.49
N SER A 11 -1.82 -7.25 23.41
CA SER A 11 -2.45 -6.74 22.19
C SER A 11 -1.72 -5.52 21.60
N GLU A 12 -1.19 -4.65 22.47
CA GLU A 12 -0.41 -3.46 22.07
C GLU A 12 0.92 -3.84 21.39
N ALA A 13 1.61 -4.86 21.88
CA ALA A 13 2.83 -5.34 21.24
C ALA A 13 2.57 -5.92 19.85
N ARG A 14 1.38 -6.47 19.58
CA ARG A 14 1.00 -6.91 18.24
C ARG A 14 0.92 -5.77 17.24
N PHE A 15 0.38 -4.62 17.62
CA PHE A 15 0.33 -3.44 16.75
C PHE A 15 1.72 -2.88 16.45
N GLY A 16 2.66 -2.99 17.38
CA GLY A 16 4.04 -2.56 17.17
C GLY A 16 4.91 -3.56 16.40
N LEU A 17 4.58 -4.85 16.41
CA LEU A 17 5.40 -5.92 15.83
C LEU A 17 4.79 -6.55 14.58
N ALA A 18 3.47 -6.49 14.42
CA ALA A 18 2.79 -7.04 13.26
C ALA A 18 2.90 -6.11 12.04
N ASN A 19 2.85 -6.71 10.87
CA ASN A 19 2.77 -5.94 9.64
C ASN A 19 1.47 -5.13 9.59
N HIS A 20 1.52 -4.00 8.93
CA HIS A 20 0.32 -3.24 8.59
C HIS A 20 0.24 -3.02 7.07
N SER A 21 -0.94 -2.69 6.60
CA SER A 21 -1.19 -2.38 5.19
C SER A 21 -2.07 -1.14 5.08
N ARG A 22 -2.28 -0.65 3.85
CA ARG A 22 -3.20 0.45 3.53
C ARG A 22 -2.74 1.84 3.97
N ASN A 23 -1.48 2.03 4.32
CA ASN A 23 -0.94 3.35 4.53
C ASN A 23 -0.43 3.91 3.19
N GLN A 24 -1.37 4.34 2.38
CA GLN A 24 -1.13 4.88 1.05
C GLN A 24 -1.86 6.20 0.90
N HIS A 25 -1.25 7.11 0.15
CA HIS A 25 -1.82 8.38 -0.22
C HIS A 25 -1.78 8.52 -1.74
N HIS A 26 -2.93 8.79 -2.34
CA HIS A 26 -3.10 8.86 -3.78
C HIS A 26 -3.42 10.27 -4.21
N HIS A 27 -2.73 10.75 -5.23
CA HIS A 27 -3.07 11.95 -5.98
C HIS A 27 -3.55 11.55 -7.37
N ILE A 28 -4.86 11.46 -7.52
CA ILE A 28 -5.48 11.00 -8.75
C ILE A 28 -5.97 12.20 -9.55
N LYS A 29 -5.58 12.22 -10.83
CA LYS A 29 -6.14 13.11 -11.85
C LYS A 29 -6.83 12.25 -12.89
N ALA A 30 -8.07 12.59 -13.20
CA ALA A 30 -8.83 11.91 -14.25
C ALA A 30 -9.32 12.92 -15.27
N ALA A 31 -9.21 12.56 -16.54
CA ALA A 31 -9.85 13.27 -17.64
C ALA A 31 -11.14 12.54 -17.99
N CYS A 32 -12.25 13.25 -17.97
CA CYS A 32 -13.57 12.71 -18.27
C CYS A 32 -14.25 13.54 -19.36
N THR A 33 -15.14 12.89 -20.12
CA THR A 33 -16.08 13.60 -21.02
C THR A 33 -17.25 14.15 -20.23
N ASP A 34 -18.02 15.05 -20.85
CA ASP A 34 -19.25 15.59 -20.27
C ASP A 34 -20.31 14.50 -20.02
N ASN A 35 -20.22 13.39 -20.73
CA ASN A 35 -21.09 12.22 -20.58
C ASN A 35 -20.63 11.27 -19.45
N GLY A 36 -19.52 11.58 -18.75
CA GLY A 36 -19.00 10.79 -17.64
C GLY A 36 -18.10 9.63 -18.05
N GLU A 37 -17.65 9.54 -19.30
CA GLU A 37 -16.65 8.55 -19.71
C GLU A 37 -15.26 8.97 -19.25
N ILE A 38 -14.54 8.06 -18.62
CA ILE A 38 -13.15 8.27 -18.17
C ILE A 38 -12.23 8.04 -19.37
N LEU A 39 -11.52 9.07 -19.79
CA LEU A 39 -10.58 9.01 -20.91
C LEU A 39 -9.17 8.60 -20.45
N ALA A 40 -8.72 9.18 -19.35
CA ALA A 40 -7.37 8.91 -18.83
C ALA A 40 -7.33 9.05 -17.31
N ILE A 41 -6.40 8.32 -16.68
CA ILE A 41 -6.11 8.44 -15.24
C ILE A 41 -4.61 8.57 -15.05
N ASP A 42 -4.19 9.54 -14.24
CA ASP A 42 -2.83 9.71 -13.73
C ASP A 42 -2.87 9.66 -12.21
N ASP A 43 -2.19 8.69 -11.62
CA ASP A 43 -2.13 8.51 -10.17
C ASP A 43 -0.68 8.56 -9.67
N VAL A 44 -0.46 9.37 -8.66
CA VAL A 44 0.79 9.42 -7.91
C VAL A 44 0.55 8.87 -6.52
N VAL A 45 1.08 7.69 -6.27
CA VAL A 45 0.92 6.95 -5.03
C VAL A 45 2.11 7.17 -4.12
N HIS A 46 1.87 7.62 -2.90
CA HIS A 46 2.86 7.60 -1.83
C HIS A 46 2.56 6.43 -0.90
N HIS A 47 3.45 5.45 -0.89
CA HIS A 47 3.32 4.24 -0.08
C HIS A 47 4.30 4.28 1.10
N ASP A 48 3.77 4.23 2.32
CA ASP A 48 4.59 4.10 3.52
C ASP A 48 4.97 2.62 3.70
N ASN A 49 6.24 2.34 3.49
CA ASN A 49 6.77 0.98 3.57
C ASN A 49 7.22 0.60 4.98
N GLY A 50 7.23 1.56 5.91
CA GLY A 50 7.75 1.38 7.26
C GLY A 50 9.27 1.38 7.32
N ALA A 51 9.83 0.76 8.36
CA ALA A 51 11.26 0.84 8.66
C ALA A 51 12.15 0.00 7.73
N TYR A 52 11.63 -1.07 7.15
CA TYR A 52 12.36 -1.94 6.23
C TYR A 52 11.41 -2.71 5.30
N VAL A 53 11.93 -3.12 4.16
CA VAL A 53 11.17 -3.87 3.15
C VAL A 53 11.08 -5.34 3.55
N ARG A 54 9.87 -5.85 3.76
CA ARG A 54 9.61 -7.28 3.94
C ARG A 54 9.31 -7.96 2.60
N THR A 55 9.29 -9.28 2.62
CA THR A 55 9.20 -10.15 1.43
C THR A 55 8.07 -9.80 0.46
N HIS A 56 6.93 -9.29 0.95
CA HIS A 56 5.77 -8.97 0.12
C HIS A 56 5.40 -7.48 0.12
N ALA A 57 6.22 -6.61 0.72
CA ALA A 57 5.90 -5.19 0.87
C ALA A 57 5.73 -4.49 -0.49
N THR A 58 6.60 -4.74 -1.44
CA THR A 58 6.54 -4.16 -2.78
C THR A 58 5.34 -4.65 -3.59
N ARG A 59 4.87 -5.89 -3.36
CA ARG A 59 3.69 -6.43 -4.04
C ARG A 59 2.43 -5.65 -3.72
N VAL A 60 2.28 -5.17 -2.48
CA VAL A 60 1.10 -4.38 -2.08
C VAL A 60 0.96 -3.14 -2.96
N ALA A 61 2.03 -2.38 -3.14
CA ALA A 61 2.00 -1.19 -3.98
C ALA A 61 1.83 -1.51 -5.46
N MET A 62 2.50 -2.56 -5.95
CA MET A 62 2.35 -3.01 -7.35
C MET A 62 0.92 -3.46 -7.66
N MET A 63 0.31 -4.23 -6.75
CA MET A 63 -1.10 -4.66 -6.90
C MET A 63 -2.04 -3.46 -6.85
N THR A 64 -1.84 -2.52 -5.95
CA THR A 64 -2.64 -1.29 -5.90
C THR A 64 -2.58 -0.56 -7.24
N CYS A 65 -1.40 -0.32 -7.77
CA CYS A 65 -1.24 0.35 -9.06
C CYS A 65 -1.88 -0.45 -10.21
N GLY A 66 -1.79 -1.78 -10.17
CA GLY A 66 -2.34 -2.64 -11.22
C GLY A 66 -3.86 -2.75 -11.23
N VAL A 67 -4.51 -2.63 -10.07
CA VAL A 67 -5.97 -2.79 -9.95
C VAL A 67 -6.73 -1.47 -9.77
N LEU A 68 -6.04 -0.36 -9.70
CA LEU A 68 -6.64 0.95 -9.42
C LEU A 68 -7.77 1.34 -10.39
N PRO A 69 -7.67 1.10 -11.71
CA PRO A 69 -8.77 1.38 -12.61
C PRO A 69 -10.05 0.63 -12.26
N GLY A 70 -9.94 -0.47 -11.51
CA GLY A 70 -11.06 -1.29 -11.08
C GLY A 70 -11.90 -1.79 -12.25
N PRO A 71 -13.24 -1.72 -12.17
CA PRO A 71 -14.13 -2.16 -13.22
C PRO A 71 -14.29 -1.12 -14.35
N TYR A 72 -13.64 0.02 -14.26
CA TYR A 72 -13.80 1.09 -15.23
C TYR A 72 -12.96 0.84 -16.48
N ARG A 73 -13.55 1.12 -17.63
CA ARG A 73 -12.83 1.13 -18.90
C ARG A 73 -12.14 2.48 -19.06
N VAL A 74 -10.81 2.43 -19.20
CA VAL A 74 -9.99 3.63 -19.47
C VAL A 74 -9.34 3.44 -20.85
N PRO A 75 -9.98 3.90 -21.94
CA PRO A 75 -9.52 3.60 -23.29
C PRO A 75 -8.25 4.36 -23.71
N GLY A 76 -7.95 5.48 -23.07
CA GLY A 76 -6.81 6.32 -23.42
C GLY A 76 -5.54 5.88 -22.70
N ALA A 77 -5.23 6.52 -21.60
CA ALA A 77 -4.00 6.28 -20.87
C ALA A 77 -4.25 6.06 -19.38
N TYR A 78 -3.61 5.02 -18.84
CA TYR A 78 -3.48 4.83 -17.41
C TYR A 78 -2.01 4.89 -17.03
N ARG A 79 -1.69 5.79 -16.11
CA ARG A 79 -0.35 5.93 -15.54
C ARG A 79 -0.45 5.88 -14.02
N ALA A 80 0.38 5.05 -13.40
CA ALA A 80 0.56 5.04 -11.96
C ALA A 80 2.05 5.14 -11.62
N VAL A 81 2.41 6.06 -10.74
CA VAL A 81 3.77 6.24 -10.23
C VAL A 81 3.74 6.04 -8.73
N CYS A 82 4.49 5.06 -8.23
CA CYS A 82 4.57 4.78 -6.82
C CYS A 82 5.89 5.28 -6.22
N HIS A 83 5.77 6.15 -5.22
CA HIS A 83 6.87 6.61 -4.39
C HIS A 83 6.88 5.83 -3.08
N PHE A 84 7.90 5.01 -2.88
CA PHE A 84 8.12 4.31 -1.62
C PHE A 84 8.77 5.25 -0.60
N ARG A 85 8.17 5.32 0.58
CA ARG A 85 8.71 6.05 1.73
C ARG A 85 9.14 5.07 2.79
N LEU A 86 10.34 5.28 3.35
CA LEU A 86 10.80 4.58 4.54
C LEU A 86 10.53 5.47 5.75
N THR A 87 9.94 4.91 6.75
CA THR A 87 9.60 5.58 8.02
C THR A 87 10.02 4.70 9.19
N ASN A 88 9.97 5.21 10.39
CA ASN A 88 10.25 4.44 11.61
C ASN A 88 9.03 3.63 12.10
N LYS A 89 8.02 3.47 11.26
CA LYS A 89 6.82 2.69 11.57
C LYS A 89 7.04 1.20 11.34
N THR A 90 6.10 0.41 11.80
CA THR A 90 6.02 -1.03 11.50
C THR A 90 6.02 -1.26 9.99
N PRO A 91 6.75 -2.25 9.48
CA PRO A 91 6.84 -2.51 8.06
C PRO A 91 5.49 -2.81 7.43
N ALA A 92 5.26 -2.25 6.26
CA ALA A 92 4.09 -2.57 5.45
C ALA A 92 4.26 -3.95 4.80
N ALA A 93 3.27 -4.81 4.97
CA ALA A 93 3.17 -6.08 4.26
C ALA A 93 1.74 -6.60 4.40
N THR A 94 1.37 -7.55 3.57
CA THR A 94 0.09 -8.24 3.73
C THR A 94 0.09 -9.06 5.02
N TYR A 95 -0.98 -8.98 5.79
CA TYR A 95 -1.18 -9.83 6.97
C TYR A 95 -1.40 -11.30 6.56
N ARG A 96 -2.13 -11.49 5.48
CA ARG A 96 -2.30 -12.76 4.78
C ARG A 96 -2.00 -12.55 3.30
N ALA A 97 -1.69 -13.62 2.59
CA ALA A 97 -1.54 -13.54 1.15
C ALA A 97 -2.81 -12.93 0.52
N PRO A 98 -2.66 -11.98 -0.41
CA PRO A 98 -3.79 -11.41 -1.12
C PRO A 98 -4.46 -12.43 -2.00
#